data_1c94777a3e6666ca9646aa21edaec907
#
_entry.id   1c94777a3e6666ca9646aa21edaec907
#
_cell.length_a   1.000
_cell.length_b   1.000
_cell.length_c   1.000
_cell.angle_alpha   90.00
_cell.angle_beta   90.00
_cell.angle_gamma   90.00
#
_symmetry.space_group_name_H-M   'P 1'
#
loop_
_entity.id
_entity.type
_entity.pdbx_description
1 polymer ?
#
loop_
_entity_poly.entity_id
_entity_poly.type
_entity_poly.pdbx_seq_one_letter_code
_entity_poly.pdbx_strand_id
1 'polypeptide(L)'
;MWGHPKHLAEAARIVREVHASPSVDGIKLHVLVAEAVSEESTYDGVDWNGERVAKEVTQAVAELESNGDRVVRFSVTGYSLGGLIARYCIGVLHQQSFFDKVEPVNFSTIATPHCGLPRYPSFFSSLTQALGPRMLSRTGEQFYCADKWSPKGRPLLVVMADPNRIFYQALANFKHVRIYANAINDLTVPYVTAAIETTDPFADMEMNGLDIKFDEKYSCFVRDYILPDTPPQPETGSSWFRRSKSSKPSTPLLPPFLQFRFPLNMVFYALLPVIIPTFISMLLVHFALASRSSRARIKTLEQEVQKGSRQALIELISEIEKEMEEAVVDLIDNPDPTPIYQPKVSKAHPIITPNHKKIAQWLNALPLQKELAYFPAVRNSHAMIVSRDVERFEAHRAGEPVLRHWATSLVV
;
A
#
# COMPACT_ATOMS: atom_id res chain seq x y z
N MET A 1 3.26 -1.37 9.62
CA MET A 1 2.95 -2.76 9.93
C MET A 1 2.21 -2.73 11.24
N TRP A 2 1.72 -3.33 12.02
CA TRP A 2 0.72 -3.25 13.10
C TRP A 2 -0.70 -2.99 12.57
N GLY A 3 -1.08 -3.76 11.52
CA GLY A 3 -2.46 -3.77 11.06
C GLY A 3 -3.37 -4.36 12.13
N HIS A 4 -4.55 -3.78 12.29
CA HIS A 4 -5.60 -4.29 13.14
C HIS A 4 -6.94 -4.13 12.43
N PRO A 5 -7.88 -5.09 12.51
CA PRO A 5 -9.20 -4.98 11.87
C PRO A 5 -9.93 -3.67 12.21
N LYS A 6 -9.75 -3.14 13.43
CA LYS A 6 -10.31 -1.84 13.84
C LYS A 6 -9.88 -0.65 12.98
N HIS A 7 -8.75 -0.75 12.26
CA HIS A 7 -8.32 0.32 11.35
C HIS A 7 -9.24 0.47 10.12
N LEU A 8 -10.08 -0.52 9.86
CA LEU A 8 -11.08 -0.51 8.79
C LEU A 8 -12.51 -0.34 9.31
N ALA A 9 -12.70 -0.02 10.60
CA ALA A 9 -14.01 0.10 11.21
C ALA A 9 -14.88 1.14 10.49
N GLU A 10 -14.33 2.33 10.17
CA GLU A 10 -15.04 3.36 9.45
C GLU A 10 -15.38 2.96 8.01
N ALA A 11 -14.46 2.29 7.31
CA ALA A 11 -14.74 1.76 5.98
C ALA A 11 -15.87 0.72 6.01
N ALA A 12 -15.84 -0.20 6.99
CA ALA A 12 -16.89 -1.19 7.18
C ALA A 12 -18.22 -0.57 7.58
N ARG A 13 -18.23 0.49 8.39
CA ARG A 13 -19.43 1.24 8.75
C ARG A 13 -20.05 1.90 7.53
N ILE A 14 -19.24 2.66 6.78
CA ILE A 14 -19.70 3.44 5.64
C ILE A 14 -20.24 2.54 4.52
N VAL A 15 -19.56 1.43 4.21
CA VAL A 15 -20.02 0.52 3.15
C VAL A 15 -21.33 -0.17 3.53
N ARG A 16 -21.53 -0.53 4.80
CA ARG A 16 -22.81 -1.07 5.29
C ARG A 16 -23.92 -0.01 5.25
N GLU A 17 -23.59 1.23 5.57
CA GLU A 17 -24.54 2.36 5.50
C GLU A 17 -24.99 2.62 4.05
N VAL A 18 -24.03 2.70 3.11
CA VAL A 18 -24.30 2.97 1.69
C VAL A 18 -25.11 1.85 1.04
N HIS A 19 -24.83 0.60 1.40
CA HIS A 19 -25.50 -0.59 0.85
C HIS A 19 -26.43 -1.27 1.87
N ALA A 20 -27.10 -0.48 2.70
CA ALA A 20 -28.05 -1.00 3.69
C ALA A 20 -29.24 -1.73 3.07
N SER A 21 -29.63 -1.33 1.85
CA SER A 21 -30.68 -1.96 1.06
C SER A 21 -30.10 -2.90 0.01
N PRO A 22 -30.83 -3.96 -0.35
CA PRO A 22 -30.43 -4.84 -1.46
C PRO A 22 -30.26 -4.03 -2.77
N SER A 23 -29.40 -4.52 -3.65
CA SER A 23 -29.26 -3.99 -5.02
C SER A 23 -30.56 -4.16 -5.82
N VAL A 24 -30.61 -3.56 -7.01
CA VAL A 24 -31.76 -3.68 -7.92
C VAL A 24 -32.08 -5.14 -8.25
N ASP A 25 -31.05 -6.00 -8.29
CA ASP A 25 -31.15 -7.44 -8.55
C ASP A 25 -31.52 -8.24 -7.30
N GLY A 26 -31.79 -7.58 -6.16
CA GLY A 26 -32.12 -8.23 -4.90
C GLY A 26 -30.91 -8.80 -4.12
N ILE A 27 -29.68 -8.53 -4.58
CA ILE A 27 -28.45 -9.00 -3.92
C ILE A 27 -28.16 -8.13 -2.70
N LYS A 28 -27.84 -8.77 -1.58
CA LYS A 28 -27.46 -8.12 -0.33
C LYS A 28 -25.95 -8.14 -0.15
N LEU A 29 -25.39 -7.02 0.29
CA LEU A 29 -23.96 -6.95 0.62
C LEU A 29 -23.71 -7.63 1.96
N HIS A 30 -22.84 -8.64 1.98
CA HIS A 30 -22.20 -9.16 3.18
C HIS A 30 -20.80 -8.58 3.31
N VAL A 31 -20.44 -8.04 4.47
CA VAL A 31 -19.14 -7.37 4.72
C VAL A 31 -18.31 -8.19 5.70
N LEU A 32 -17.29 -8.86 5.18
CA LEU A 32 -16.23 -9.53 5.95
C LEU A 32 -15.08 -8.55 6.19
N VAL A 33 -14.73 -8.31 7.43
CA VAL A 33 -13.47 -7.62 7.81
C VAL A 33 -12.50 -8.71 8.23
N ALA A 34 -11.49 -8.96 7.41
CA ALA A 34 -10.53 -10.04 7.65
C ALA A 34 -9.77 -9.86 8.99
N GLU A 35 -9.75 -10.89 9.81
CA GLU A 35 -9.11 -10.93 11.13
C GLU A 35 -7.84 -11.78 11.16
N ALA A 36 -7.66 -12.66 10.17
CA ALA A 36 -6.53 -13.58 10.07
C ALA A 36 -5.16 -12.87 10.00
N VAL A 37 -5.15 -11.58 9.68
CA VAL A 37 -3.94 -10.75 9.59
C VAL A 37 -4.01 -9.59 10.55
N SER A 38 -3.36 -9.72 11.70
CA SER A 38 -3.31 -8.70 12.73
C SER A 38 -1.95 -8.68 13.42
N GLU A 39 -1.57 -7.48 13.93
CA GLU A 39 -0.40 -7.29 14.79
C GLU A 39 0.89 -7.96 14.26
N GLU A 40 1.38 -8.98 14.99
CA GLU A 40 2.63 -9.68 14.65
C GLU A 40 2.56 -10.48 13.36
N SER A 41 1.38 -10.99 12.95
CA SER A 41 1.24 -11.75 11.71
C SER A 41 1.52 -10.90 10.46
N THR A 42 1.44 -9.57 10.57
CA THR A 42 1.78 -8.64 9.49
C THR A 42 3.25 -8.72 9.06
N TYR A 43 4.12 -9.35 9.84
CA TYR A 43 5.53 -9.58 9.52
C TYR A 43 5.78 -10.87 8.72
N ASP A 44 4.77 -11.74 8.61
CA ASP A 44 4.93 -13.10 8.06
C ASP A 44 5.01 -13.14 6.51
N GLY A 45 4.83 -12.00 5.85
CA GLY A 45 4.89 -11.87 4.39
C GLY A 45 3.51 -11.68 3.76
N VAL A 46 3.52 -11.17 2.54
CA VAL A 46 2.31 -10.96 1.72
C VAL A 46 1.69 -12.31 1.34
N ASP A 47 2.52 -13.29 1.01
CA ASP A 47 2.15 -14.64 0.61
C ASP A 47 1.41 -15.41 1.72
N TRP A 48 2.04 -15.62 2.88
CA TRP A 48 1.41 -16.31 3.99
C TRP A 48 0.13 -15.63 4.49
N ASN A 49 0.14 -14.30 4.48
CA ASN A 49 -1.06 -13.54 4.87
C ASN A 49 -2.15 -13.60 3.80
N GLY A 50 -1.79 -13.62 2.51
CA GLY A 50 -2.73 -13.81 1.42
C GLY A 50 -3.46 -15.14 1.49
N GLU A 51 -2.74 -16.22 1.82
CA GLU A 51 -3.35 -17.53 2.03
C GLU A 51 -4.28 -17.59 3.24
N ARG A 52 -3.88 -16.95 4.35
CA ARG A 52 -4.74 -16.87 5.54
C ARG A 52 -6.07 -16.18 5.21
N VAL A 53 -6.00 -15.07 4.48
CA VAL A 53 -7.20 -14.33 4.06
C VAL A 53 -8.02 -15.12 3.06
N ALA A 54 -7.40 -15.80 2.10
CA ALA A 54 -8.13 -16.66 1.16
C ALA A 54 -8.88 -17.78 1.88
N LYS A 55 -8.26 -18.41 2.90
CA LYS A 55 -8.91 -19.40 3.74
C LYS A 55 -10.07 -18.81 4.54
N GLU A 56 -9.90 -17.62 5.12
CA GLU A 56 -10.96 -16.93 5.87
C GLU A 56 -12.15 -16.62 4.95
N VAL A 57 -11.89 -16.14 3.72
CA VAL A 57 -12.92 -15.90 2.69
C VAL A 57 -13.68 -17.18 2.35
N THR A 58 -12.97 -18.29 2.07
CA THR A 58 -13.63 -19.55 1.71
C THR A 58 -14.44 -20.14 2.87
N GLN A 59 -13.99 -19.94 4.10
CA GLN A 59 -14.74 -20.33 5.29
C GLN A 59 -16.02 -19.50 5.46
N ALA A 60 -15.92 -18.17 5.32
CA ALA A 60 -17.08 -17.28 5.41
C ALA A 60 -18.12 -17.58 4.32
N VAL A 61 -17.68 -17.89 3.10
CA VAL A 61 -18.59 -18.31 2.03
C VAL A 61 -19.29 -19.64 2.38
N ALA A 62 -18.55 -20.63 2.87
CA ALA A 62 -19.13 -21.90 3.28
C ALA A 62 -20.16 -21.75 4.43
N GLU A 63 -19.90 -20.83 5.37
CA GLU A 63 -20.85 -20.50 6.45
C GLU A 63 -22.13 -19.87 5.91
N LEU A 64 -22.03 -18.91 4.97
CA LEU A 64 -23.18 -18.29 4.32
C LEU A 64 -24.00 -19.34 3.57
N GLU A 65 -23.34 -20.21 2.79
CA GLU A 65 -24.00 -21.27 2.04
C GLU A 65 -24.69 -22.30 2.96
N SER A 66 -24.08 -22.61 4.09
CA SER A 66 -24.71 -23.51 5.10
C SER A 66 -25.96 -22.91 5.74
N ASN A 67 -26.07 -21.60 5.79
CA ASN A 67 -27.23 -20.84 6.27
C ASN A 67 -28.32 -20.65 5.19
N GLY A 68 -28.12 -21.19 3.98
CA GLY A 68 -29.06 -21.11 2.87
C GLY A 68 -28.88 -19.90 1.95
N ASP A 69 -27.88 -19.07 2.19
CA ASP A 69 -27.49 -17.99 1.28
C ASP A 69 -26.66 -18.54 0.11
N ARG A 70 -26.66 -17.79 -0.99
CA ARG A 70 -25.78 -18.08 -2.14
C ARG A 70 -24.89 -16.90 -2.44
N VAL A 71 -23.57 -17.09 -2.37
CA VAL A 71 -22.61 -16.06 -2.76
C VAL A 71 -22.46 -16.05 -4.29
N VAL A 72 -22.79 -14.96 -4.93
CA VAL A 72 -22.77 -14.81 -6.39
C VAL A 72 -21.75 -13.82 -6.90
N ARG A 73 -21.38 -12.83 -6.07
CA ARG A 73 -20.42 -11.77 -6.40
C ARG A 73 -19.37 -11.65 -5.31
N PHE A 74 -18.14 -11.34 -5.72
CA PHE A 74 -17.04 -11.10 -4.80
C PHE A 74 -16.38 -9.75 -5.08
N SER A 75 -16.17 -9.02 -4.01
CA SER A 75 -15.45 -7.75 -4.02
C SER A 75 -14.42 -7.73 -2.90
N VAL A 76 -13.26 -7.17 -3.15
CA VAL A 76 -12.20 -7.06 -2.15
C VAL A 76 -11.59 -5.67 -2.13
N THR A 77 -11.33 -5.18 -0.92
CA THR A 77 -10.65 -3.89 -0.70
C THR A 77 -9.51 -4.08 0.28
N GLY A 78 -8.32 -3.64 -0.10
CA GLY A 78 -7.14 -3.69 0.74
C GLY A 78 -6.56 -2.32 1.05
N TYR A 79 -6.23 -2.07 2.32
CA TYR A 79 -5.57 -0.84 2.76
C TYR A 79 -4.09 -1.10 3.05
N SER A 80 -3.19 -0.23 2.56
CA SER A 80 -1.76 -0.32 2.81
C SER A 80 -1.20 -1.71 2.44
N LEU A 81 -0.52 -2.42 3.36
CA LEU A 81 -0.11 -3.82 3.19
C LEU A 81 -1.28 -4.72 2.75
N GLY A 82 -2.49 -4.45 3.25
CA GLY A 82 -3.69 -5.24 2.92
C GLY A 82 -4.02 -5.28 1.43
N GLY A 83 -3.63 -4.27 0.65
CA GLY A 83 -3.82 -4.29 -0.80
C GLY A 83 -2.88 -5.28 -1.51
N LEU A 84 -1.66 -5.46 -1.02
CA LEU A 84 -0.76 -6.51 -1.53
C LEU A 84 -1.26 -7.90 -1.12
N ILE A 85 -1.72 -8.05 0.13
CA ILE A 85 -2.33 -9.28 0.63
C ILE A 85 -3.57 -9.63 -0.20
N ALA A 86 -4.42 -8.65 -0.53
CA ALA A 86 -5.58 -8.85 -1.38
C ALA A 86 -5.19 -9.31 -2.80
N ARG A 87 -4.13 -8.74 -3.40
CA ARG A 87 -3.62 -9.20 -4.71
C ARG A 87 -3.15 -10.64 -4.67
N TYR A 88 -2.49 -11.06 -3.60
CA TYR A 88 -2.07 -12.45 -3.43
C TYR A 88 -3.29 -13.35 -3.19
N CYS A 89 -4.17 -12.96 -2.29
CA CYS A 89 -5.41 -13.68 -1.94
C CYS A 89 -6.25 -14.02 -3.18
N ILE A 90 -6.47 -13.06 -4.08
CA ILE A 90 -7.26 -13.33 -5.29
C ILE A 90 -6.57 -14.31 -6.25
N GLY A 91 -5.25 -14.36 -6.29
CA GLY A 91 -4.51 -15.39 -7.02
C GLY A 91 -4.74 -16.77 -6.44
N VAL A 92 -4.73 -16.89 -5.11
CA VAL A 92 -5.04 -18.13 -4.39
C VAL A 92 -6.49 -18.58 -4.68
N LEU A 93 -7.45 -17.66 -4.56
CA LEU A 93 -8.86 -17.95 -4.85
C LEU A 93 -9.07 -18.36 -6.32
N HIS A 94 -8.37 -17.72 -7.25
CA HIS A 94 -8.42 -18.07 -8.67
C HIS A 94 -7.86 -19.48 -8.92
N GLN A 95 -6.73 -19.82 -8.30
CA GLN A 95 -6.15 -21.18 -8.37
C GLN A 95 -7.11 -22.26 -7.83
N GLN A 96 -7.93 -21.91 -6.84
CA GLN A 96 -8.94 -22.79 -6.27
C GLN A 96 -10.24 -22.86 -7.08
N SER A 97 -10.27 -22.29 -8.29
CA SER A 97 -11.49 -22.21 -9.12
C SER A 97 -12.68 -21.51 -8.40
N PHE A 98 -12.39 -20.64 -7.43
CA PHE A 98 -13.41 -19.90 -6.71
C PHE A 98 -14.23 -19.00 -7.66
N PHE A 99 -13.55 -18.37 -8.60
CA PHE A 99 -14.19 -17.49 -9.58
C PHE A 99 -14.94 -18.20 -10.72
N ASP A 100 -14.92 -19.52 -10.76
CA ASP A 100 -15.78 -20.29 -11.69
C ASP A 100 -17.25 -20.25 -11.25
N LYS A 101 -17.49 -19.99 -9.95
CA LYS A 101 -18.83 -19.96 -9.33
C LYS A 101 -19.25 -18.58 -8.83
N VAL A 102 -18.28 -17.73 -8.51
CA VAL A 102 -18.49 -16.42 -7.87
C VAL A 102 -17.86 -15.35 -8.77
N GLU A 103 -18.66 -14.38 -9.18
CA GLU A 103 -18.21 -13.33 -10.12
C GLU A 103 -17.30 -12.32 -9.42
N PRO A 104 -16.03 -12.11 -9.90
CA PRO A 104 -15.14 -11.07 -9.38
C PRO A 104 -15.59 -9.70 -9.90
N VAL A 105 -16.10 -8.82 -9.00
CA VAL A 105 -16.69 -7.54 -9.42
C VAL A 105 -15.79 -6.37 -9.12
N ASN A 106 -15.48 -6.09 -7.85
CA ASN A 106 -14.68 -4.93 -7.50
C ASN A 106 -13.38 -5.35 -6.81
N PHE A 107 -12.28 -4.84 -7.30
CA PHE A 107 -10.98 -4.86 -6.63
C PHE A 107 -10.56 -3.44 -6.33
N SER A 108 -10.41 -3.11 -5.05
CA SER A 108 -9.99 -1.76 -4.63
C SER A 108 -8.78 -1.81 -3.73
N THR A 109 -7.88 -0.84 -3.88
CA THR A 109 -6.79 -0.65 -2.93
C THR A 109 -6.73 0.80 -2.48
N ILE A 110 -6.35 1.00 -1.22
CA ILE A 110 -6.23 2.32 -0.62
C ILE A 110 -4.82 2.45 -0.03
N ALA A 111 -4.04 3.42 -0.52
CA ALA A 111 -2.67 3.71 -0.11
C ALA A 111 -1.78 2.45 -0.02
N THR A 112 -1.78 1.62 -1.07
CA THR A 112 -1.05 0.35 -1.14
C THR A 112 0.28 0.50 -1.87
N PRO A 113 1.40 -0.05 -1.35
CA PRO A 113 2.70 0.04 -2.00
C PRO A 113 2.86 -0.98 -3.14
N HIS A 114 2.14 -0.79 -4.25
CA HIS A 114 2.04 -1.74 -5.36
C HIS A 114 3.37 -2.12 -6.00
N CYS A 115 4.31 -1.16 -6.04
CA CYS A 115 5.64 -1.32 -6.63
C CYS A 115 6.73 -1.52 -5.57
N GLY A 116 6.35 -1.78 -4.32
CA GLY A 116 7.26 -1.78 -3.18
C GLY A 116 7.56 -0.36 -2.67
N LEU A 117 8.47 -0.27 -1.69
CA LEU A 117 8.85 1.02 -1.09
C LEU A 117 10.02 1.63 -1.86
N PRO A 118 9.86 2.83 -2.45
CA PRO A 118 10.91 3.46 -3.23
C PRO A 118 12.03 4.00 -2.34
N ARG A 119 13.23 4.13 -2.91
CA ARG A 119 14.37 4.79 -2.28
C ARG A 119 14.38 6.27 -2.65
N TYR A 120 14.74 7.12 -1.70
CA TYR A 120 14.99 8.54 -1.93
C TYR A 120 16.48 8.85 -1.81
N PRO A 121 17.00 9.92 -2.45
CA PRO A 121 18.40 10.32 -2.36
C PRO A 121 18.69 11.02 -1.01
N SER A 122 18.45 10.30 0.11
CA SER A 122 18.68 10.76 1.46
C SER A 122 19.35 9.68 2.31
N PHE A 123 20.10 10.09 3.32
CA PHE A 123 20.78 9.16 4.25
C PHE A 123 19.75 8.25 4.96
N PHE A 124 18.66 8.80 5.46
CA PHE A 124 17.62 8.03 6.15
C PHE A 124 16.96 7.01 5.23
N SER A 125 16.67 7.38 3.99
CA SER A 125 16.11 6.44 3.03
C SER A 125 17.11 5.32 2.68
N SER A 126 18.39 5.63 2.58
CA SER A 126 19.42 4.62 2.37
C SER A 126 19.53 3.66 3.57
N LEU A 127 19.41 4.19 4.78
CA LEU A 127 19.41 3.39 6.01
C LEU A 127 18.18 2.48 6.10
N THR A 128 16.99 3.00 5.78
CA THR A 128 15.75 2.19 5.77
C THR A 128 15.80 1.11 4.69
N GLN A 129 16.37 1.37 3.52
CA GLN A 129 16.60 0.36 2.49
C GLN A 129 17.57 -0.75 2.93
N ALA A 130 18.59 -0.42 3.72
CA ALA A 130 19.56 -1.40 4.19
C ALA A 130 19.02 -2.25 5.36
N LEU A 131 18.27 -1.65 6.27
CA LEU A 131 17.78 -2.29 7.49
C LEU A 131 16.35 -2.82 7.37
N GLY A 132 15.49 -2.17 6.59
CA GLY A 132 14.08 -2.50 6.46
C GLY A 132 13.80 -3.96 6.12
N PRO A 133 14.46 -4.56 5.11
CA PRO A 133 14.28 -5.96 4.79
C PRO A 133 14.54 -6.89 5.97
N ARG A 134 15.56 -6.58 6.80
CA ARG A 134 15.93 -7.40 7.94
C ARG A 134 15.04 -7.20 9.16
N MET A 135 14.63 -5.95 9.40
CA MET A 135 13.86 -5.57 10.59
C MET A 135 12.39 -5.93 10.47
N LEU A 136 11.84 -5.92 9.26
CA LEU A 136 10.43 -6.16 8.99
C LEU A 136 10.16 -7.60 8.53
N SER A 137 11.10 -8.53 8.75
CA SER A 137 11.01 -9.95 8.39
C SER A 137 10.66 -10.15 6.90
N ARG A 138 9.95 -11.22 6.56
CA ARG A 138 9.55 -11.57 5.19
C ARG A 138 8.77 -10.44 4.50
N THR A 139 7.86 -9.78 5.21
CA THR A 139 7.12 -8.62 4.65
C THR A 139 8.06 -7.48 4.26
N GLY A 140 9.10 -7.22 5.07
CA GLY A 140 10.10 -6.22 4.73
C GLY A 140 10.90 -6.59 3.49
N GLU A 141 11.37 -7.84 3.40
CA GLU A 141 12.07 -8.32 2.20
C GLU A 141 11.22 -8.10 0.95
N GLN A 142 9.93 -8.44 1.01
CA GLN A 142 8.98 -8.27 -0.10
C GLN A 142 8.69 -6.79 -0.41
N PHE A 143 8.53 -5.93 0.60
CA PHE A 143 8.31 -4.49 0.40
C PHE A 143 9.46 -3.79 -0.32
N TYR A 144 10.69 -4.22 -0.05
CA TYR A 144 11.87 -3.66 -0.69
C TYR A 144 12.31 -4.44 -1.95
N CYS A 145 11.51 -5.43 -2.40
CA CYS A 145 11.86 -6.33 -3.51
C CYS A 145 13.25 -6.96 -3.32
N ALA A 146 13.61 -7.28 -2.08
CA ALA A 146 14.86 -7.90 -1.69
C ALA A 146 14.73 -9.43 -1.52
N ASP A 147 13.50 -9.93 -1.55
CA ASP A 147 13.18 -11.35 -1.51
C ASP A 147 13.53 -12.06 -2.82
N LYS A 148 13.70 -13.36 -2.73
CA LYS A 148 13.88 -14.28 -3.87
C LYS A 148 12.74 -15.28 -3.85
N TRP A 149 11.52 -14.80 -4.10
CA TRP A 149 10.32 -15.61 -3.95
C TRP A 149 10.22 -16.72 -5.00
N SER A 150 10.47 -16.39 -6.27
CA SER A 150 10.44 -17.41 -7.32
C SER A 150 11.70 -18.27 -7.35
N PRO A 151 11.67 -19.48 -7.96
CA PRO A 151 12.85 -20.34 -8.13
C PRO A 151 14.02 -19.65 -8.84
N LYS A 152 13.74 -18.69 -9.73
CA LYS A 152 14.75 -17.88 -10.43
C LYS A 152 15.17 -16.63 -9.65
N GLY A 153 14.72 -16.49 -8.40
CA GLY A 153 15.08 -15.39 -7.53
C GLY A 153 14.39 -14.06 -7.82
N ARG A 154 13.26 -14.09 -8.54
CA ARG A 154 12.44 -12.88 -8.76
C ARG A 154 11.68 -12.51 -7.49
N PRO A 155 11.61 -11.21 -7.14
CA PRO A 155 10.80 -10.74 -6.01
C PRO A 155 9.32 -11.00 -6.20
N LEU A 156 8.60 -11.29 -5.10
CA LEU A 156 7.16 -11.56 -5.12
C LEU A 156 6.35 -10.48 -5.82
N LEU A 157 6.61 -9.20 -5.53
CA LEU A 157 5.84 -8.10 -6.13
C LEU A 157 5.99 -8.04 -7.66
N VAL A 158 7.16 -8.41 -8.19
CA VAL A 158 7.40 -8.52 -9.64
C VAL A 158 6.61 -9.68 -10.22
N VAL A 159 6.61 -10.83 -9.54
CA VAL A 159 5.83 -12.01 -9.97
C VAL A 159 4.33 -11.70 -9.94
N MET A 160 3.84 -11.05 -8.88
CA MET A 160 2.42 -10.67 -8.77
C MET A 160 1.95 -9.66 -9.82
N ALA A 161 2.86 -8.94 -10.45
CA ALA A 161 2.53 -7.96 -11.50
C ALA A 161 2.70 -8.53 -12.92
N ASP A 162 3.33 -9.68 -13.08
CA ASP A 162 3.62 -10.28 -14.37
C ASP A 162 2.34 -10.76 -15.07
N PRO A 163 2.04 -10.29 -16.31
CA PRO A 163 0.83 -10.67 -17.05
C PRO A 163 0.67 -12.17 -17.28
N ASN A 164 1.77 -12.91 -17.32
CA ASN A 164 1.77 -14.35 -17.52
C ASN A 164 1.54 -15.15 -16.23
N ARG A 165 1.29 -14.47 -15.11
CA ARG A 165 1.16 -15.11 -13.79
C ARG A 165 -0.25 -14.99 -13.23
N ILE A 166 -0.60 -15.99 -12.45
CA ILE A 166 -1.95 -16.19 -11.90
C ILE A 166 -2.48 -14.97 -11.14
N PHE A 167 -1.61 -14.24 -10.43
CA PHE A 167 -2.01 -13.07 -9.65
C PHE A 167 -2.51 -11.92 -10.54
N TYR A 168 -1.81 -11.67 -11.64
CA TYR A 168 -2.22 -10.67 -12.63
C TYR A 168 -3.49 -11.13 -13.35
N GLN A 169 -3.56 -12.40 -13.75
CA GLN A 169 -4.73 -12.96 -14.43
C GLN A 169 -5.97 -12.89 -13.55
N ALA A 170 -5.82 -13.23 -12.26
CA ALA A 170 -6.89 -13.07 -11.28
C ALA A 170 -7.36 -11.62 -11.16
N LEU A 171 -6.42 -10.66 -11.11
CA LEU A 171 -6.74 -9.24 -11.06
C LEU A 171 -7.44 -8.75 -12.34
N ALA A 172 -7.02 -9.22 -13.50
CA ALA A 172 -7.59 -8.87 -14.79
C ALA A 172 -9.05 -9.35 -14.96
N ASN A 173 -9.47 -10.34 -14.19
CA ASN A 173 -10.85 -10.85 -14.22
C ASN A 173 -11.85 -9.94 -13.48
N PHE A 174 -11.38 -9.01 -12.65
CA PHE A 174 -12.26 -8.07 -11.95
C PHE A 174 -12.82 -7.03 -12.91
N LYS A 175 -14.14 -6.82 -12.85
CA LYS A 175 -14.82 -5.83 -13.71
C LYS A 175 -14.38 -4.39 -13.44
N HIS A 176 -14.13 -4.09 -12.17
CA HIS A 176 -13.77 -2.75 -11.70
C HIS A 176 -12.52 -2.84 -10.83
N VAL A 177 -11.41 -2.28 -11.31
CA VAL A 177 -10.15 -2.19 -10.55
C VAL A 177 -9.87 -0.73 -10.22
N ARG A 178 -9.94 -0.37 -8.92
CA ARG A 178 -9.81 1.02 -8.48
C ARG A 178 -8.71 1.19 -7.45
N ILE A 179 -7.86 2.19 -7.68
CA ILE A 179 -6.68 2.49 -6.87
C ILE A 179 -6.87 3.86 -6.23
N TYR A 180 -6.91 3.90 -4.90
CA TYR A 180 -6.93 5.15 -4.13
C TYR A 180 -5.53 5.44 -3.61
N ALA A 181 -4.97 6.58 -3.98
CA ALA A 181 -3.63 7.00 -3.57
C ALA A 181 -3.66 8.42 -3.00
N ASN A 182 -2.79 8.69 -2.02
CA ASN A 182 -2.54 10.06 -1.61
C ASN A 182 -1.66 10.76 -2.65
N ALA A 183 -2.09 11.89 -3.18
CA ALA A 183 -1.29 12.71 -4.09
C ALA A 183 -0.10 13.34 -3.36
N ILE A 184 -0.31 13.71 -2.09
CA ILE A 184 0.70 14.37 -1.25
C ILE A 184 0.69 13.83 0.18
N ASN A 185 1.78 14.11 0.91
CA ASN A 185 1.88 13.93 2.36
C ASN A 185 1.74 12.48 2.87
N ASP A 186 1.84 11.47 2.03
CA ASP A 186 1.94 10.08 2.52
C ASP A 186 3.41 9.73 2.75
N LEU A 187 3.84 9.77 4.01
CA LEU A 187 5.20 9.44 4.42
C LEU A 187 5.44 7.92 4.52
N THR A 188 4.37 7.14 4.48
CA THR A 188 4.42 5.67 4.65
C THR A 188 4.44 4.97 3.30
N VAL A 189 3.54 5.37 2.41
CA VAL A 189 3.40 4.81 1.06
C VAL A 189 3.39 5.95 0.04
N PRO A 190 4.56 6.33 -0.48
CA PRO A 190 4.69 7.45 -1.42
C PRO A 190 3.82 7.29 -2.67
N TYR A 191 3.44 8.44 -3.26
CA TYR A 191 2.60 8.54 -4.44
C TYR A 191 2.97 7.56 -5.56
N VAL A 192 4.24 7.51 -5.96
CA VAL A 192 4.68 6.69 -7.10
C VAL A 192 4.35 5.21 -6.96
N THR A 193 4.38 4.68 -5.75
CA THR A 193 4.04 3.27 -5.52
C THR A 193 2.56 3.07 -5.26
N ALA A 194 1.88 4.02 -4.60
CA ALA A 194 0.45 3.95 -4.34
C ALA A 194 -0.38 4.12 -5.61
N ALA A 195 0.00 5.06 -6.48
CA ALA A 195 -0.66 5.35 -7.74
C ALA A 195 -0.12 4.52 -8.93
N ILE A 196 0.88 3.65 -8.69
CA ILE A 196 1.51 2.82 -9.75
C ILE A 196 2.11 3.72 -10.85
N GLU A 197 2.92 4.71 -10.44
CA GLU A 197 3.53 5.68 -11.35
C GLU A 197 5.06 5.64 -11.27
N THR A 198 5.72 6.15 -12.31
CA THR A 198 7.19 6.24 -12.35
C THR A 198 7.70 7.66 -12.12
N THR A 199 6.81 8.63 -12.07
CA THR A 199 7.10 10.04 -11.82
C THR A 199 6.14 10.60 -10.78
N ASP A 200 6.57 11.59 -10.01
CA ASP A 200 5.75 12.25 -9.00
C ASP A 200 5.57 13.73 -9.37
N PRO A 201 4.43 14.11 -9.97
CA PRO A 201 4.18 15.50 -10.35
C PRO A 201 3.95 16.41 -9.14
N PHE A 202 3.62 15.83 -7.97
CA PHE A 202 3.29 16.57 -6.76
C PHE A 202 4.51 16.86 -5.88
N ALA A 203 5.66 16.22 -6.14
CA ALA A 203 6.85 16.34 -5.30
C ALA A 203 7.38 17.79 -5.21
N ASP A 204 7.35 18.54 -6.27
CA ASP A 204 7.89 19.91 -6.38
C ASP A 204 6.80 20.94 -6.78
N MET A 205 5.57 20.77 -6.33
CA MET A 205 4.40 21.62 -6.71
C MET A 205 4.66 23.13 -6.56
N GLU A 206 5.41 23.53 -5.55
CA GLU A 206 5.74 24.95 -5.30
C GLU A 206 6.66 25.53 -6.39
N MET A 207 7.36 24.69 -7.14
CA MET A 207 8.40 25.11 -8.11
C MET A 207 8.08 24.72 -9.55
N ASN A 208 7.27 23.68 -9.76
CA ASN A 208 6.99 23.17 -11.09
C ASN A 208 5.79 23.82 -11.78
N GLY A 209 5.02 24.66 -11.03
CA GLY A 209 3.83 25.35 -11.55
C GLY A 209 2.63 24.44 -11.79
N LEU A 210 2.57 23.31 -11.10
CA LEU A 210 1.45 22.37 -11.20
C LEU A 210 0.11 23.07 -10.89
N ASP A 211 -0.80 23.07 -11.85
CA ASP A 211 -2.19 23.49 -11.67
C ASP A 211 -3.06 22.28 -11.40
N ILE A 212 -3.84 22.33 -10.30
CA ILE A 212 -4.64 21.19 -9.83
C ILE A 212 -6.12 21.55 -9.88
N LYS A 213 -6.90 20.71 -10.55
CA LYS A 213 -8.36 20.79 -10.56
C LYS A 213 -8.92 19.72 -9.64
N PHE A 214 -9.78 20.15 -8.72
CA PHE A 214 -10.44 19.25 -7.78
C PHE A 214 -11.80 18.78 -8.31
N ASP A 215 -12.25 17.64 -7.80
CA ASP A 215 -13.60 17.15 -8.08
C ASP A 215 -14.65 18.05 -7.42
N GLU A 216 -15.74 18.35 -8.14
CA GLU A 216 -16.79 19.26 -7.66
C GLU A 216 -17.59 18.64 -6.50
N LYS A 217 -17.83 17.34 -6.52
CA LYS A 217 -18.61 16.63 -5.50
C LYS A 217 -17.75 16.23 -4.31
N TYR A 218 -16.53 15.81 -4.58
CA TYR A 218 -15.59 15.34 -3.57
C TYR A 218 -14.30 16.17 -3.64
N SER A 219 -14.31 17.33 -3.00
CA SER A 219 -13.20 18.31 -3.04
C SER A 219 -11.85 17.78 -2.52
N CYS A 220 -11.84 16.60 -1.92
CA CYS A 220 -10.60 15.92 -1.52
C CYS A 220 -9.92 15.15 -2.65
N PHE A 221 -10.53 15.02 -3.85
CA PHE A 221 -9.91 14.34 -4.98
C PHE A 221 -9.36 15.31 -6.01
N VAL A 222 -8.18 14.98 -6.51
CA VAL A 222 -7.61 15.60 -7.71
C VAL A 222 -8.30 14.96 -8.92
N ARG A 223 -9.06 15.75 -9.67
CA ARG A 223 -9.72 15.31 -10.89
C ARG A 223 -8.77 15.33 -12.09
N ASP A 224 -7.97 16.39 -12.16
CA ASP A 224 -7.03 16.62 -13.26
C ASP A 224 -5.90 17.52 -12.78
N TYR A 225 -4.75 17.44 -13.43
CA TYR A 225 -3.65 18.35 -13.17
C TYR A 225 -2.85 18.62 -14.45
N ILE A 226 -2.33 19.83 -14.55
CA ILE A 226 -1.57 20.28 -15.72
C ILE A 226 -0.20 20.74 -15.26
N LEU A 227 0.84 20.13 -15.83
CA LEU A 227 2.22 20.60 -15.70
C LEU A 227 2.51 21.54 -16.89
N PRO A 228 2.96 22.78 -16.65
CA PRO A 228 3.37 23.66 -17.74
C PRO A 228 4.63 23.12 -18.43
N ASP A 229 4.71 23.29 -19.75
CA ASP A 229 5.88 22.88 -20.54
C ASP A 229 7.19 23.52 -20.07
N THR A 230 7.10 24.72 -19.51
CA THR A 230 8.23 25.43 -18.90
C THR A 230 7.90 25.76 -17.45
N PRO A 231 8.67 25.26 -16.48
CA PRO A 231 8.48 25.63 -15.08
C PRO A 231 8.56 27.16 -14.92
N PRO A 232 7.74 27.77 -14.04
CA PRO A 232 7.83 29.19 -13.77
C PRO A 232 9.25 29.53 -13.32
N GLN A 233 9.86 30.51 -13.98
CA GLN A 233 11.20 30.96 -13.57
C GLN A 233 11.07 31.56 -12.16
N PRO A 234 11.94 31.17 -11.20
CA PRO A 234 11.98 31.84 -9.93
C PRO A 234 12.25 33.34 -10.21
N GLU A 235 11.37 34.20 -9.70
CA GLU A 235 11.55 35.65 -9.84
C GLU A 235 12.96 35.98 -9.37
N THR A 236 13.84 36.33 -10.32
CA THR A 236 15.21 36.82 -10.06
C THR A 236 15.14 38.23 -9.52
N GLY A 237 14.41 38.41 -8.43
CA GLY A 237 14.39 39.62 -7.65
C GLY A 237 15.68 39.69 -6.85
N SER A 238 16.69 40.38 -7.39
CA SER A 238 17.91 40.74 -6.69
C SER A 238 17.57 41.54 -5.44
N SER A 239 17.43 40.87 -4.33
CA SER A 239 17.51 41.51 -3.02
C SER A 239 18.08 40.51 -2.01
N TRP A 240 19.41 40.58 -1.92
CA TRP A 240 20.17 39.88 -0.89
C TRP A 240 19.71 40.23 0.54
N PHE A 241 18.93 41.32 0.68
CA PHE A 241 18.42 41.82 1.95
C PHE A 241 16.93 41.51 2.24
N ARG A 242 16.15 41.03 1.26
CA ARG A 242 14.79 40.53 1.53
C ARG A 242 14.82 39.03 1.86
N ARG A 243 15.22 38.70 3.07
CA ARG A 243 14.77 37.51 3.71
C ARG A 243 13.23 37.64 3.77
N SER A 244 12.57 37.23 2.70
CA SER A 244 11.13 37.10 2.63
C SER A 244 10.73 36.29 3.88
N LYS A 245 10.07 36.93 4.80
CA LYS A 245 9.22 36.25 5.78
C LYS A 245 8.07 35.62 4.97
N SER A 246 8.37 34.57 4.20
CA SER A 246 7.39 33.57 3.89
C SER A 246 6.96 33.05 5.24
N SER A 247 5.82 33.52 5.69
CA SER A 247 5.15 33.06 6.89
C SER A 247 4.56 31.69 6.60
N LYS A 248 5.43 30.70 6.34
CA LYS A 248 5.07 29.32 6.61
C LYS A 248 4.85 29.30 8.13
N PRO A 249 3.65 29.00 8.61
CA PRO A 249 3.49 28.76 10.02
C PRO A 249 4.53 27.71 10.36
N SER A 250 5.49 28.08 11.21
CA SER A 250 6.53 27.18 11.68
C SER A 250 5.81 26.08 12.44
N THR A 251 5.45 25.01 11.71
CA THR A 251 4.89 23.83 12.36
C THR A 251 5.96 23.37 13.34
N PRO A 252 5.66 23.40 14.65
CA PRO A 252 6.65 23.06 15.66
C PRO A 252 7.18 21.65 15.35
N LEU A 253 8.48 21.46 15.47
CA LEU A 253 9.15 20.17 15.23
C LEU A 253 8.60 19.06 16.12
N LEU A 254 8.05 19.40 17.28
CA LEU A 254 7.49 18.48 18.25
C LEU A 254 5.95 18.43 18.16
N PRO A 255 5.35 17.25 18.26
CA PRO A 255 3.90 17.10 18.41
C PRO A 255 3.36 17.94 19.59
N PRO A 256 2.10 18.41 19.54
CA PRO A 256 1.53 19.27 20.57
C PRO A 256 1.65 18.71 21.99
N PHE A 257 1.56 17.40 22.17
CA PHE A 257 1.69 16.73 23.47
C PHE A 257 3.11 16.69 24.03
N LEU A 258 4.14 17.00 23.24
CA LEU A 258 5.54 17.12 23.67
C LEU A 258 5.96 18.58 23.84
N GLN A 259 5.06 19.54 23.66
CA GLN A 259 5.31 20.96 23.83
C GLN A 259 5.02 21.38 25.28
N PHE A 260 5.99 21.16 26.15
CA PHE A 260 5.90 21.56 27.54
C PHE A 260 6.15 23.06 27.73
N ARG A 261 5.49 23.69 28.71
CA ARG A 261 5.74 25.07 29.10
C ARG A 261 7.00 25.13 29.98
N PHE A 262 7.61 26.33 30.05
CA PHE A 262 8.73 26.60 30.94
C PHE A 262 8.31 26.34 32.44
N PRO A 263 9.16 25.69 33.26
CA PRO A 263 10.54 25.22 32.99
C PRO A 263 10.65 23.78 32.47
N LEU A 264 9.54 23.03 32.35
CA LEU A 264 9.53 21.61 31.96
C LEU A 264 10.10 21.37 30.55
N ASN A 265 9.95 22.33 29.65
CA ASN A 265 10.53 22.25 28.32
C ASN A 265 12.08 22.18 28.35
N MET A 266 12.75 22.92 29.24
CA MET A 266 14.21 22.86 29.35
C MET A 266 14.68 21.48 29.82
N VAL A 267 14.00 20.92 30.84
CA VAL A 267 14.30 19.58 31.33
C VAL A 267 14.09 18.55 30.22
N PHE A 268 12.98 18.67 29.48
CA PHE A 268 12.68 17.79 28.38
C PHE A 268 13.75 17.87 27.25
N TYR A 269 14.15 19.08 26.85
CA TYR A 269 15.20 19.26 25.84
C TYR A 269 16.58 18.75 26.32
N ALA A 270 16.90 18.91 27.59
CA ALA A 270 18.13 18.36 28.17
C ALA A 270 18.14 16.82 28.18
N LEU A 271 16.96 16.19 28.26
CA LEU A 271 16.80 14.75 28.27
C LEU A 271 16.68 14.14 26.84
N LEU A 272 16.40 14.94 25.80
CA LEU A 272 16.26 14.44 24.43
C LEU A 272 17.45 13.58 23.94
N PRO A 273 18.72 13.93 24.23
CA PRO A 273 19.87 13.10 23.86
C PRO A 273 19.85 11.69 24.44
N VAL A 274 19.12 11.47 25.53
CA VAL A 274 18.95 10.16 26.16
C VAL A 274 17.63 9.51 25.71
N ILE A 275 16.54 10.27 25.69
CA ILE A 275 15.21 9.77 25.34
C ILE A 275 15.18 9.26 23.89
N ILE A 276 15.74 10.00 22.94
CA ILE A 276 15.71 9.63 21.53
C ILE A 276 16.48 8.30 21.27
N PRO A 277 17.75 8.14 21.69
CA PRO A 277 18.46 6.88 21.52
C PRO A 277 17.79 5.71 22.24
N THR A 278 17.25 5.93 23.45
CA THR A 278 16.55 4.90 24.21
C THR A 278 15.28 4.45 23.49
N PHE A 279 14.48 5.39 22.99
CA PHE A 279 13.28 5.09 22.21
C PHE A 279 13.62 4.34 20.91
N ILE A 280 14.65 4.79 20.19
CA ILE A 280 15.13 4.12 18.97
C ILE A 280 15.60 2.70 19.30
N SER A 281 16.37 2.53 20.38
CA SER A 281 16.84 1.21 20.81
C SER A 281 15.68 0.28 21.18
N MET A 282 14.67 0.79 21.88
CA MET A 282 13.46 0.02 22.22
C MET A 282 12.68 -0.40 20.96
N LEU A 283 12.54 0.51 19.99
CA LEU A 283 11.92 0.17 18.70
C LEU A 283 12.72 -0.91 17.95
N LEU A 284 14.05 -0.79 17.90
CA LEU A 284 14.91 -1.78 17.24
C LEU A 284 14.79 -3.16 17.89
N VAL A 285 14.77 -3.21 19.22
CA VAL A 285 14.56 -4.47 19.97
C VAL A 285 13.17 -5.05 19.67
N HIS A 286 12.13 -4.21 19.69
CA HIS A 286 10.77 -4.66 19.36
C HIS A 286 10.69 -5.25 17.94
N PHE A 287 11.25 -4.57 16.95
CA PHE A 287 11.31 -5.08 15.58
C PHE A 287 12.11 -6.38 15.47
N ALA A 288 13.24 -6.48 16.19
CA ALA A 288 14.06 -7.68 16.17
C ALA A 288 13.32 -8.89 16.77
N LEU A 289 12.59 -8.69 17.88
CA LEU A 289 11.77 -9.72 18.51
C LEU A 289 10.60 -10.14 17.61
N ALA A 290 9.86 -9.19 17.05
CA ALA A 290 8.77 -9.47 16.12
C ALA A 290 9.25 -10.21 14.87
N SER A 291 10.38 -9.80 14.31
CA SER A 291 11.01 -10.48 13.16
C SER A 291 11.47 -11.91 13.51
N ARG A 292 12.02 -12.12 14.71
CA ARG A 292 12.42 -13.45 15.17
C ARG A 292 11.21 -14.36 15.38
N SER A 293 10.16 -13.85 16.01
CA SER A 293 8.89 -14.56 16.21
C SER A 293 8.26 -14.95 14.87
N SER A 294 8.20 -14.01 13.91
CA SER A 294 7.71 -14.27 12.57
C SER A 294 8.48 -15.39 11.86
N ARG A 295 9.81 -15.31 11.84
CA ARG A 295 10.65 -16.36 11.22
C ARG A 295 10.44 -17.73 11.87
N ALA A 296 10.21 -17.78 13.18
CA ALA A 296 9.93 -19.05 13.87
C ALA A 296 8.56 -19.61 13.43
N ARG A 297 7.51 -18.77 13.33
CA ARG A 297 6.20 -19.17 12.82
C ARG A 297 6.26 -19.69 11.39
N ILE A 298 6.93 -18.97 10.49
CA ILE A 298 7.12 -19.38 9.09
C ILE A 298 7.81 -20.72 9.01
N LYS A 299 8.90 -20.90 9.74
CA LYS A 299 9.63 -22.18 9.76
C LYS A 299 8.76 -23.35 10.21
N THR A 300 7.90 -23.15 11.20
CA THR A 300 6.94 -24.17 11.65
C THR A 300 5.93 -24.52 10.55
N LEU A 301 5.38 -23.49 9.89
CA LEU A 301 4.46 -23.67 8.78
C LEU A 301 5.10 -24.42 7.60
N GLU A 302 6.32 -24.06 7.21
CA GLU A 302 7.08 -24.73 6.16
C GLU A 302 7.38 -26.20 6.50
N GLN A 303 7.65 -26.50 7.77
CA GLN A 303 7.84 -27.88 8.22
C GLN A 303 6.55 -28.71 8.22
N GLU A 304 5.40 -28.11 8.54
CA GLU A 304 4.08 -28.75 8.44
C GLU A 304 3.74 -29.09 6.99
N VAL A 305 4.08 -28.22 6.07
CA VAL A 305 3.95 -28.42 4.63
C VAL A 305 4.77 -29.62 4.16
N GLN A 306 6.07 -29.68 4.51
CA GLN A 306 6.98 -30.77 4.12
C GLN A 306 6.57 -32.13 4.71
N LYS A 307 5.81 -32.17 5.80
CA LYS A 307 5.31 -33.42 6.41
C LYS A 307 4.05 -33.98 5.75
N GLY A 308 3.57 -33.40 4.64
CA GLY A 308 2.45 -33.92 3.86
C GLY A 308 1.08 -33.69 4.47
N SER A 309 0.98 -32.94 5.56
CA SER A 309 -0.30 -32.64 6.22
C SER A 309 -1.08 -31.49 5.56
N ARG A 310 -0.40 -30.69 4.75
CA ARG A 310 -0.95 -29.65 3.84
C ARG A 310 -0.01 -29.51 2.67
N GLN A 311 -0.46 -29.81 1.47
CA GLN A 311 0.12 -29.17 0.30
C GLN A 311 -0.22 -27.67 0.45
N ALA A 312 0.77 -26.88 0.91
CA ALA A 312 0.52 -25.45 0.97
C ALA A 312 0.32 -24.98 -0.46
N LEU A 313 -0.70 -24.18 -0.64
CA LEU A 313 -0.98 -23.53 -1.91
C LEU A 313 0.24 -22.77 -2.45
N ILE A 314 1.10 -22.27 -1.57
CA ILE A 314 2.38 -21.62 -1.92
C ILE A 314 3.27 -22.57 -2.73
N GLU A 315 3.43 -23.84 -2.35
CA GLU A 315 4.24 -24.80 -3.13
C GLU A 315 3.57 -25.08 -4.48
N LEU A 316 2.25 -25.27 -4.49
CA LEU A 316 1.52 -25.51 -5.73
C LEU A 316 1.59 -24.31 -6.68
N ILE A 317 1.36 -23.10 -6.20
CA ILE A 317 1.47 -21.87 -7.01
C ILE A 317 2.91 -21.66 -7.47
N SER A 318 3.92 -21.91 -6.63
CA SER A 318 5.32 -21.75 -6.99
C SER A 318 5.76 -22.82 -8.00
N GLU A 319 5.22 -24.03 -7.93
CA GLU A 319 5.49 -25.12 -8.86
C GLU A 319 4.88 -24.88 -10.24
N ILE A 320 3.62 -24.43 -10.29
CA ILE A 320 2.97 -24.01 -11.55
C ILE A 320 3.70 -22.80 -12.16
N GLU A 321 4.11 -21.84 -11.35
CA GLU A 321 4.90 -20.71 -11.83
C GLU A 321 6.29 -21.13 -12.33
N LYS A 322 6.89 -22.15 -11.75
CA LYS A 322 8.17 -22.71 -12.21
C LYS A 322 8.05 -23.28 -13.63
N GLU A 323 7.02 -24.08 -13.92
CA GLU A 323 6.80 -24.64 -15.25
C GLU A 323 6.55 -23.56 -16.31
N MET A 324 5.78 -22.52 -15.96
CA MET A 324 5.53 -21.38 -16.87
C MET A 324 6.77 -20.50 -17.04
N GLU A 325 7.60 -20.36 -16.02
CA GLU A 325 8.81 -19.53 -16.07
C GLU A 325 9.89 -20.11 -16.97
N GLU A 326 9.98 -21.43 -17.11
CA GLU A 326 10.91 -22.09 -18.02
C GLU A 326 10.59 -21.82 -19.49
N ALA A 327 9.30 -21.61 -19.83
CA ALA A 327 8.85 -21.38 -21.20
C ALA A 327 9.05 -19.93 -21.71
N VAL A 328 9.18 -18.93 -20.81
CA VAL A 328 9.15 -17.49 -21.17
C VAL A 328 10.52 -16.80 -21.12
N VAL A 329 11.51 -17.40 -20.45
CA VAL A 329 12.82 -16.77 -20.17
C VAL A 329 13.65 -16.47 -21.40
N ASP A 330 13.49 -17.19 -22.49
CA ASP A 330 14.28 -16.99 -23.72
C ASP A 330 13.89 -15.72 -24.51
N LEU A 331 12.81 -15.03 -24.13
CA LEU A 331 12.28 -13.89 -24.89
C LEU A 331 12.46 -12.50 -24.23
N ILE A 332 12.78 -12.41 -22.94
CA ILE A 332 12.67 -11.13 -22.19
C ILE A 332 13.97 -10.66 -21.53
N ASP A 333 14.98 -11.49 -21.33
CA ASP A 333 16.23 -11.10 -20.69
C ASP A 333 17.26 -10.53 -21.69
N ASN A 334 16.91 -9.42 -22.33
CA ASN A 334 17.92 -8.55 -22.90
C ASN A 334 18.02 -7.29 -22.02
N PRO A 335 18.98 -7.19 -21.08
CA PRO A 335 19.17 -5.98 -20.32
C PRO A 335 19.67 -4.89 -21.24
N ASP A 336 18.82 -3.91 -21.52
CA ASP A 336 19.22 -2.70 -22.24
C ASP A 336 20.19 -1.90 -21.36
N PRO A 337 21.48 -1.82 -21.71
CA PRO A 337 22.52 -1.19 -20.89
C PRO A 337 22.58 0.34 -21.04
N THR A 338 21.54 0.98 -21.53
CA THR A 338 21.56 2.43 -21.70
C THR A 338 21.57 3.13 -20.34
N PRO A 339 22.67 3.81 -19.95
CA PRO A 339 22.66 4.62 -18.74
C PRO A 339 21.70 5.78 -18.95
N ILE A 340 20.57 5.76 -18.27
CA ILE A 340 19.66 6.90 -18.27
C ILE A 340 20.38 8.05 -17.56
N TYR A 341 20.76 9.07 -18.32
CA TYR A 341 21.24 10.34 -17.77
C TYR A 341 20.13 10.89 -16.86
N GLN A 342 20.33 10.73 -15.54
CA GLN A 342 19.45 11.33 -14.55
C GLN A 342 19.90 12.79 -14.37
N PRO A 343 19.07 13.79 -14.71
CA PRO A 343 19.32 15.17 -14.30
C PRO A 343 19.43 15.19 -12.77
N LYS A 344 20.12 16.19 -12.21
CA LYS A 344 20.32 16.35 -10.76
C LYS A 344 18.98 16.12 -10.03
N VAL A 345 18.83 14.93 -9.47
CA VAL A 345 17.57 14.47 -8.87
C VAL A 345 17.32 15.32 -7.63
N SER A 346 16.22 16.04 -7.60
CA SER A 346 15.75 16.71 -6.40
C SER A 346 15.58 15.66 -5.29
N LYS A 347 15.89 16.04 -4.03
CA LYS A 347 15.68 15.16 -2.87
C LYS A 347 14.20 14.74 -2.67
N ALA A 348 13.29 15.43 -3.32
CA ALA A 348 11.86 15.15 -3.29
C ALA A 348 11.46 13.98 -4.20
N HIS A 349 12.25 13.67 -5.24
CA HIS A 349 11.92 12.61 -6.17
C HIS A 349 12.51 11.25 -5.76
N PRO A 350 11.73 10.16 -5.87
CA PRO A 350 12.21 8.82 -5.58
C PRO A 350 13.12 8.29 -6.69
N ILE A 351 14.04 7.40 -6.31
CA ILE A 351 14.86 6.64 -7.26
C ILE A 351 14.03 5.45 -7.72
N ILE A 352 13.61 5.47 -8.98
CA ILE A 352 12.81 4.41 -9.58
C ILE A 352 13.70 3.26 -10.01
N THR A 353 13.49 2.09 -9.41
CA THR A 353 14.23 0.86 -9.72
C THR A 353 13.70 0.20 -11.00
N PRO A 354 14.50 -0.69 -11.67
CA PRO A 354 13.99 -1.48 -12.78
C PRO A 354 12.76 -2.32 -12.42
N ASN A 355 12.71 -2.92 -11.22
CA ASN A 355 11.56 -3.67 -10.73
C ASN A 355 10.33 -2.77 -10.62
N HIS A 356 10.46 -1.56 -10.06
CA HIS A 356 9.37 -0.60 -9.97
C HIS A 356 8.82 -0.25 -11.36
N LYS A 357 9.70 0.08 -12.31
CA LYS A 357 9.29 0.38 -13.70
C LYS A 357 8.51 -0.78 -14.32
N LYS A 358 9.02 -1.99 -14.18
CA LYS A 358 8.43 -3.20 -14.74
C LYS A 358 7.04 -3.48 -14.13
N ILE A 359 6.92 -3.39 -12.80
CA ILE A 359 5.63 -3.53 -12.10
C ILE A 359 4.64 -2.46 -12.56
N ALA A 360 5.06 -1.19 -12.61
CA ALA A 360 4.20 -0.09 -13.03
C ALA A 360 3.75 -0.26 -14.49
N GLN A 361 4.65 -0.62 -15.39
CA GLN A 361 4.34 -0.88 -16.79
C GLN A 361 3.29 -1.98 -16.95
N TRP A 362 3.46 -3.09 -16.26
CA TRP A 362 2.55 -4.23 -16.38
C TRP A 362 1.18 -3.95 -15.76
N LEU A 363 1.14 -3.38 -14.55
CA LEU A 363 -0.13 -3.09 -13.89
C LEU A 363 -0.92 -2.00 -14.62
N ASN A 364 -0.26 -0.98 -15.19
CA ASN A 364 -0.92 0.07 -15.98
C ASN A 364 -1.44 -0.43 -17.35
N ALA A 365 -1.14 -1.65 -17.75
CA ALA A 365 -1.80 -2.27 -18.90
C ALA A 365 -3.23 -2.74 -18.57
N LEU A 366 -3.60 -2.84 -17.30
CA LEU A 366 -4.98 -3.07 -16.86
C LEU A 366 -5.79 -1.76 -16.90
N PRO A 367 -7.12 -1.84 -17.05
CA PRO A 367 -8.00 -0.67 -17.03
C PRO A 367 -8.19 -0.14 -15.60
N LEU A 368 -7.09 0.34 -14.98
CA LEU A 368 -7.10 0.85 -13.62
C LEU A 368 -7.79 2.22 -13.57
N GLN A 369 -8.70 2.39 -12.62
CA GLN A 369 -9.23 3.69 -12.23
C GLN A 369 -8.43 4.20 -11.04
N LYS A 370 -7.76 5.35 -11.19
CA LYS A 370 -6.91 5.94 -10.16
C LYS A 370 -7.59 7.17 -9.57
N GLU A 371 -7.81 7.13 -8.26
CA GLU A 371 -8.43 8.21 -7.49
C GLU A 371 -7.38 8.83 -6.57
N LEU A 372 -7.06 10.09 -6.78
CA LEU A 372 -5.97 10.76 -6.07
C LEU A 372 -6.51 11.66 -4.98
N ALA A 373 -6.34 11.25 -3.72
CA ALA A 373 -6.74 12.03 -2.56
C ALA A 373 -5.69 13.11 -2.21
N TYR A 374 -6.16 14.30 -1.85
CA TYR A 374 -5.32 15.46 -1.58
C TYR A 374 -5.60 16.05 -0.19
N PHE A 375 -4.64 15.91 0.73
CA PHE A 375 -4.75 16.37 2.11
C PHE A 375 -3.60 17.33 2.48
N PRO A 376 -3.71 18.64 2.14
CA PRO A 376 -2.61 19.59 2.33
C PRO A 376 -2.36 19.98 3.80
N ALA A 377 -3.37 19.87 4.66
CA ALA A 377 -3.32 20.35 6.03
C ALA A 377 -2.64 19.35 7.01
N VAL A 378 -2.14 18.20 6.54
CA VAL A 378 -1.58 17.16 7.38
C VAL A 378 -0.17 16.78 6.99
N ARG A 379 0.63 16.32 7.96
CA ARG A 379 2.00 15.87 7.73
C ARG A 379 2.07 14.44 7.17
N ASN A 380 1.11 13.59 7.52
CA ASN A 380 1.03 12.23 7.04
C ASN A 380 -0.43 11.86 6.79
N SER A 381 -0.78 11.71 5.53
CA SER A 381 -2.14 11.41 5.06
C SER A 381 -2.47 9.92 5.07
N HIS A 382 -1.50 9.04 5.35
CA HIS A 382 -1.66 7.58 5.25
C HIS A 382 -2.83 7.03 6.07
N ALA A 383 -2.96 7.43 7.33
CA ALA A 383 -4.06 6.99 8.19
C ALA A 383 -5.37 7.74 7.92
N MET A 384 -5.26 8.94 7.37
CA MET A 384 -6.41 9.82 7.10
C MET A 384 -7.26 9.29 5.94
N ILE A 385 -6.64 8.80 4.87
CA ILE A 385 -7.35 8.37 3.67
C ILE A 385 -8.40 7.26 3.95
N VAL A 386 -8.26 6.52 5.03
CA VAL A 386 -9.22 5.49 5.51
C VAL A 386 -9.94 5.89 6.79
N SER A 387 -9.84 7.14 7.23
CA SER A 387 -10.45 7.59 8.50
C SER A 387 -10.12 6.67 9.68
N ARG A 388 -8.86 6.22 9.79
CA ARG A 388 -8.43 5.05 10.56
C ARG A 388 -8.83 5.05 12.03
N ASP A 389 -8.87 6.23 12.67
CA ASP A 389 -9.18 6.40 14.09
C ASP A 389 -9.77 7.80 14.32
N VAL A 390 -11.06 7.94 14.07
CA VAL A 390 -11.77 9.22 14.17
C VAL A 390 -12.12 9.57 15.61
N GLU A 391 -12.13 8.60 16.51
CA GLU A 391 -12.39 8.82 17.93
C GLU A 391 -11.20 9.48 18.61
N ARG A 392 -10.00 9.02 18.29
CA ARG A 392 -8.76 9.54 18.88
C ARG A 392 -8.22 10.77 18.13
N PHE A 393 -8.42 10.83 16.82
CA PHE A 393 -7.90 11.89 15.95
C PHE A 393 -9.01 12.43 15.06
N GLU A 394 -9.62 13.54 15.48
CA GLU A 394 -10.71 14.17 14.72
C GLU A 394 -10.32 14.51 13.27
N ALA A 395 -9.06 14.86 13.03
CA ALA A 395 -8.53 15.14 11.69
C ALA A 395 -8.73 13.96 10.71
N HIS A 396 -8.83 12.71 11.20
CA HIS A 396 -9.07 11.54 10.34
C HIS A 396 -10.46 11.57 9.67
N ARG A 397 -11.43 12.36 10.16
CA ARG A 397 -12.73 12.57 9.51
C ARG A 397 -12.61 13.16 8.12
N ALA A 398 -11.54 13.87 7.81
CA ALA A 398 -11.28 14.39 6.47
C ALA A 398 -11.15 13.28 5.40
N GLY A 399 -10.90 12.04 5.80
CA GLY A 399 -10.88 10.87 4.90
C GLY A 399 -12.26 10.28 4.62
N GLU A 400 -13.31 10.65 5.36
CA GLU A 400 -14.66 10.11 5.18
C GLU A 400 -15.20 10.29 3.74
N PRO A 401 -15.00 11.43 3.05
CA PRO A 401 -15.42 11.58 1.66
C PRO A 401 -14.75 10.56 0.71
N VAL A 402 -13.50 10.16 0.99
CA VAL A 402 -12.81 9.11 0.22
C VAL A 402 -13.51 7.78 0.40
N LEU A 403 -13.84 7.39 1.64
CA LEU A 403 -14.55 6.16 1.94
C LEU A 403 -15.98 6.16 1.38
N ARG A 404 -16.68 7.31 1.39
CA ARG A 404 -18.00 7.44 0.78
C ARG A 404 -17.93 7.29 -0.74
N HIS A 405 -16.95 7.93 -1.39
CA HIS A 405 -16.72 7.75 -2.83
C HIS A 405 -16.43 6.28 -3.14
N TRP A 406 -15.52 5.64 -2.38
CA TRP A 406 -15.22 4.21 -2.54
C TRP A 406 -16.47 3.36 -2.37
N ALA A 407 -17.21 3.51 -1.30
CA ALA A 407 -18.42 2.72 -1.04
C ALA A 407 -19.49 2.90 -2.12
N THR A 408 -19.76 4.16 -2.55
CA THR A 408 -20.75 4.44 -3.61
C THR A 408 -20.32 3.96 -4.99
N SER A 409 -19.02 3.74 -5.20
CA SER A 409 -18.49 3.26 -6.47
C SER A 409 -18.48 1.73 -6.58
N LEU A 410 -18.78 1.01 -5.51
CA LEU A 410 -18.90 -0.45 -5.54
C LEU A 410 -20.18 -0.87 -6.26
N VAL A 411 -20.04 -1.80 -7.16
CA VAL A 411 -21.16 -2.50 -7.80
C VAL A 411 -21.49 -3.73 -6.95
N VAL A 412 -22.68 -3.77 -6.38
CA VAL A 412 -23.18 -4.85 -5.52
C VAL A 412 -24.17 -5.72 -6.26
#